data_d8e00a58b8672e2db5683173bf002284
#
_entry.id   d8e00a58b8672e2db5683173bf002284
#
_cell.length_a   1.000
_cell.length_b   1.000
_cell.length_c   1.000
_cell.angle_alpha   90.00
_cell.angle_beta   90.00
_cell.angle_gamma   90.00
#
_symmetry.space_group_name_H-M   'P 1'
#
loop_
_entity.id
_entity.type
_entity.pdbx_description
1 polymer ?
#
loop_
_entity_poly.entity_id
_entity_poly.type
_entity_poly.pdbx_seq_one_letter_code
_entity_poly.pdbx_strand_id
1 'polypeptide(L)'
;MGAPYHQFCPVAKAMELLDERWTLLVVRELLSGSRHFNELRRGLPRMSPTLLSRRLHQLVRAGVVRRQADGAYVPTPAGEELRPVLEALGAWGVRWIGELGDEDLDPKLLLWDMHRHVDHDAVPAGRTVVRFTFPDVPPSQRDWWLVIAGAEVDVCDVDPGHAVTVTVTARLRGLVQVWRGDLTWSAALRDGAVQVSGPEPVRRALPGWFTLSAFATVPRPAPA
;
A
#
# COMPACT_ATOMS: atom_id res chain seq x y z
N MET A 1 23.30 -10.42 -4.03
CA MET A 1 23.53 -9.77 -5.33
C MET A 1 23.32 -10.84 -6.37
N GLY A 2 22.57 -10.51 -7.43
CA GLY A 2 22.38 -11.39 -8.57
C GLY A 2 23.69 -11.77 -9.26
N ALA A 3 23.63 -12.72 -10.18
CA ALA A 3 24.80 -13.05 -11.01
C ALA A 3 25.20 -11.83 -11.86
N PRO A 4 26.48 -11.56 -12.05
CA PRO A 4 26.92 -10.42 -12.82
C PRO A 4 26.56 -10.60 -14.31
N TYR A 5 26.07 -9.53 -14.93
CA TYR A 5 25.76 -9.48 -16.36
C TYR A 5 27.01 -9.35 -17.24
N HIS A 6 28.16 -9.03 -16.64
CA HIS A 6 29.43 -8.78 -17.36
C HIS A 6 29.29 -7.73 -18.46
N GLN A 7 28.47 -6.71 -18.24
CA GLN A 7 28.26 -5.59 -19.17
C GLN A 7 28.67 -4.26 -18.53
N PHE A 8 29.23 -3.36 -19.32
CA PHE A 8 29.53 -1.99 -18.87
C PHE A 8 28.28 -1.09 -18.82
N CYS A 9 27.15 -1.56 -19.33
CA CYS A 9 25.88 -0.84 -19.36
C CYS A 9 25.43 -0.48 -17.93
N PRO A 10 25.17 0.82 -17.62
CA PRO A 10 24.73 1.22 -16.28
C PRO A 10 23.42 0.55 -15.84
N VAL A 11 22.50 0.27 -16.80
CA VAL A 11 21.26 -0.45 -16.51
C VAL A 11 21.57 -1.88 -16.07
N ALA A 12 22.47 -2.58 -16.76
CA ALA A 12 22.89 -3.93 -16.36
C ALA A 12 23.51 -3.92 -14.95
N LYS A 13 24.31 -2.90 -14.63
CA LYS A 13 24.89 -2.76 -13.28
C LYS A 13 23.87 -2.51 -12.20
N ALA A 14 22.85 -1.69 -12.47
CA ALA A 14 21.75 -1.50 -11.56
C ALA A 14 20.95 -2.81 -11.35
N MET A 15 20.71 -3.55 -12.42
CA MET A 15 19.98 -4.83 -12.37
C MET A 15 20.73 -5.92 -11.59
N GLU A 16 22.05 -5.92 -11.51
CA GLU A 16 22.83 -6.84 -10.66
C GLU A 16 22.42 -6.76 -9.17
N LEU A 17 21.81 -5.65 -8.76
CA LEU A 17 21.23 -5.46 -7.41
C LEU A 17 19.70 -5.57 -7.42
N LEU A 18 19.04 -5.00 -8.41
CA LEU A 18 17.59 -4.71 -8.36
C LEU A 18 16.72 -5.81 -8.97
N ASP A 19 17.24 -6.71 -9.82
CA ASP A 19 16.47 -7.77 -10.48
C ASP A 19 16.07 -8.93 -9.55
N GLU A 20 16.67 -8.98 -8.38
CA GLU A 20 16.30 -9.98 -7.39
C GLU A 20 14.85 -9.78 -6.93
N ARG A 21 14.03 -10.83 -7.07
CA ARG A 21 12.63 -10.80 -6.69
C ARG A 21 12.45 -10.19 -5.29
N TRP A 22 11.49 -9.27 -5.14
CA TRP A 22 11.13 -8.50 -3.96
C TRP A 22 12.01 -7.28 -3.66
N THR A 23 13.20 -7.14 -4.24
CA THR A 23 14.11 -6.04 -3.89
C THR A 23 13.47 -4.67 -4.09
N LEU A 24 12.95 -4.38 -5.29
CA LEU A 24 12.27 -3.10 -5.57
C LEU A 24 11.02 -2.88 -4.71
N LEU A 25 10.29 -3.96 -4.36
CA LEU A 25 9.13 -3.85 -3.48
C LEU A 25 9.53 -3.51 -2.03
N VAL A 26 10.67 -4.01 -1.54
CA VAL A 26 11.24 -3.61 -0.24
C VAL A 26 11.65 -2.13 -0.27
N VAL A 27 12.30 -1.68 -1.35
CA VAL A 27 12.66 -0.26 -1.52
C VAL A 27 11.41 0.61 -1.56
N ARG A 28 10.34 0.19 -2.29
CA ARG A 28 9.04 0.88 -2.31
C ARG A 28 8.50 1.08 -0.89
N GLU A 29 8.46 0.02 -0.08
CA GLU A 29 7.95 0.10 1.29
C GLU A 29 8.76 1.07 2.17
N LEU A 30 10.08 1.07 2.04
CA LEU A 30 10.94 2.01 2.75
C LEU A 30 10.69 3.46 2.30
N LEU A 31 10.56 3.70 0.99
CA LEU A 31 10.27 5.00 0.42
C LEU A 31 8.84 5.50 0.75
N SER A 32 7.92 4.57 1.02
CA SER A 32 6.57 4.86 1.51
C SER A 32 6.48 5.08 3.02
N GLY A 33 7.63 5.10 3.73
CA GLY A 33 7.68 5.45 5.15
C GLY A 33 7.81 4.29 6.13
N SER A 34 7.69 3.01 5.72
CA SER A 34 8.01 1.89 6.60
C SER A 34 9.46 1.91 7.03
N ARG A 35 9.72 1.78 8.34
CA ARG A 35 11.06 1.84 8.92
C ARG A 35 11.44 0.56 9.64
N HIS A 36 10.49 -0.09 10.29
CA HIS A 36 10.74 -1.26 11.10
C HIS A 36 10.35 -2.55 10.36
N PHE A 37 11.00 -3.65 10.75
CA PHE A 37 10.83 -4.95 10.12
C PHE A 37 9.34 -5.40 10.06
N ASN A 38 8.58 -5.14 11.13
CA ASN A 38 7.17 -5.51 11.19
C ASN A 38 6.30 -4.65 10.27
N GLU A 39 6.61 -3.37 10.09
CA GLU A 39 5.92 -2.49 9.15
C GLU A 39 6.16 -2.95 7.70
N LEU A 40 7.42 -3.25 7.36
CA LEU A 40 7.79 -3.79 6.04
C LEU A 40 7.05 -5.11 5.76
N ARG A 41 6.87 -5.98 6.77
CA ARG A 41 6.09 -7.21 6.62
C ARG A 41 4.60 -6.94 6.37
N ARG A 42 4.02 -5.88 6.93
CA ARG A 42 2.62 -5.49 6.67
C ARG A 42 2.44 -5.07 5.22
N GLY A 43 3.38 -4.29 4.65
CA GLY A 43 3.37 -3.89 3.25
C GLY A 43 3.83 -4.95 2.25
N LEU A 44 4.38 -6.07 2.75
CA LEU A 44 4.86 -7.21 1.94
C LEU A 44 4.30 -8.54 2.46
N PRO A 45 2.97 -8.70 2.54
CA PRO A 45 2.34 -9.80 3.29
C PRO A 45 2.69 -11.18 2.75
N ARG A 46 3.02 -11.31 1.46
CA ARG A 46 3.39 -12.58 0.82
C ARG A 46 4.90 -12.89 0.83
N MET A 47 5.71 -11.98 1.39
CA MET A 47 7.15 -12.16 1.51
C MET A 47 7.50 -12.87 2.82
N SER A 48 8.29 -13.94 2.75
CA SER A 48 8.72 -14.62 3.98
C SER A 48 9.67 -13.74 4.82
N PRO A 49 9.61 -13.82 6.16
CA PRO A 49 10.50 -13.06 7.04
C PRO A 49 11.99 -13.26 6.75
N THR A 50 12.38 -14.50 6.46
CA THR A 50 13.77 -14.84 6.12
C THR A 50 14.23 -14.15 4.83
N LEU A 51 13.36 -14.11 3.82
CA LEU A 51 13.67 -13.44 2.55
C LEU A 51 13.74 -11.94 2.72
N LEU A 52 12.83 -11.33 3.49
CA LEU A 52 12.87 -9.90 3.81
C LEU A 52 14.18 -9.54 4.52
N SER A 53 14.57 -10.31 5.55
CA SER A 53 15.85 -10.10 6.25
C SER A 53 17.03 -10.16 5.27
N ARG A 54 17.05 -11.16 4.38
CA ARG A 54 18.11 -11.30 3.37
C ARG A 54 18.16 -10.09 2.43
N ARG A 55 17.01 -9.61 1.93
CA ARG A 55 16.95 -8.42 1.06
C ARG A 55 17.40 -7.15 1.77
N LEU A 56 17.00 -6.95 3.00
CA LEU A 56 17.45 -5.81 3.81
C LEU A 56 18.97 -5.82 4.02
N HIS A 57 19.55 -6.99 4.34
CA HIS A 57 21.01 -7.12 4.44
C HIS A 57 21.73 -6.81 3.13
N GLN A 58 21.18 -7.27 1.99
CA GLN A 58 21.76 -6.98 0.66
C GLN A 58 21.71 -5.48 0.35
N LEU A 59 20.57 -4.82 0.61
CA LEU A 59 20.41 -3.38 0.39
C LEU A 59 21.33 -2.54 1.31
N VAL A 60 21.51 -2.97 2.56
CA VAL A 60 22.46 -2.32 3.49
C VAL A 60 23.90 -2.46 3.00
N ARG A 61 24.30 -3.67 2.56
CA ARG A 61 25.66 -3.90 2.01
C ARG A 61 25.91 -3.14 0.72
N ALA A 62 24.88 -2.91 -0.08
CA ALA A 62 24.95 -2.13 -1.32
C ALA A 62 24.90 -0.60 -1.07
N GLY A 63 24.72 -0.15 0.17
CA GLY A 63 24.66 1.27 0.51
C GLY A 63 23.36 1.97 0.09
N VAL A 64 22.33 1.22 -0.32
CA VAL A 64 21.00 1.76 -0.69
C VAL A 64 20.15 2.04 0.55
N VAL A 65 20.36 1.25 1.60
CA VAL A 65 19.63 1.35 2.87
C VAL A 65 20.65 1.41 4.00
N ARG A 66 20.34 2.16 5.04
CA ARG A 66 21.10 2.20 6.30
C ARG A 66 20.23 1.65 7.42
N ARG A 67 20.81 0.80 8.27
CA ARG A 67 20.20 0.37 9.52
C ARG A 67 20.65 1.31 10.64
N GLN A 68 19.71 1.89 11.38
CA GLN A 68 19.97 2.77 12.53
C GLN A 68 20.19 1.96 13.82
N ALA A 69 20.66 2.64 14.88
CA ALA A 69 20.94 2.01 16.17
C ALA A 69 19.68 1.45 16.85
N ASP A 70 18.52 2.08 16.64
CA ASP A 70 17.20 1.63 17.10
C ASP A 70 16.62 0.45 16.28
N GLY A 71 17.36 -0.01 15.27
CA GLY A 71 16.95 -1.10 14.38
C GLY A 71 16.12 -0.67 13.17
N ALA A 72 15.81 0.62 13.02
CA ALA A 72 15.09 1.13 11.87
C ALA A 72 15.95 1.06 10.59
N TYR A 73 15.27 0.81 9.46
CA TYR A 73 15.86 0.84 8.13
C TYR A 73 15.45 2.14 7.45
N VAL A 74 16.41 2.90 6.95
CA VAL A 74 16.16 4.16 6.24
C VAL A 74 16.88 4.18 4.91
N PRO A 75 16.25 4.69 3.83
CA PRO A 75 16.94 4.90 2.58
C PRO A 75 18.13 5.84 2.76
N THR A 76 19.21 5.57 2.06
CA THR A 76 20.32 6.51 1.87
C THR A 76 19.99 7.47 0.69
N PRO A 77 20.80 8.48 0.39
CA PRO A 77 20.61 9.26 -0.84
C PRO A 77 20.48 8.39 -2.09
N ALA A 78 21.30 7.32 -2.21
CA ALA A 78 21.18 6.37 -3.31
C ALA A 78 19.85 5.60 -3.30
N GLY A 79 19.30 5.33 -2.12
CA GLY A 79 17.96 4.73 -1.99
C GLY A 79 16.84 5.69 -2.36
N GLU A 80 16.94 6.97 -1.96
CA GLU A 80 15.96 7.99 -2.30
C GLU A 80 15.92 8.27 -3.82
N GLU A 81 17.05 8.21 -4.51
CA GLU A 81 17.13 8.34 -5.97
C GLU A 81 16.42 7.21 -6.74
N LEU A 82 16.06 6.11 -6.09
CA LEU A 82 15.21 5.06 -6.68
C LEU A 82 13.72 5.44 -6.73
N ARG A 83 13.29 6.50 -6.04
CA ARG A 83 11.89 6.95 -6.02
C ARG A 83 11.34 7.21 -7.43
N PRO A 84 11.95 8.07 -8.28
CA PRO A 84 11.46 8.30 -9.63
C PRO A 84 11.51 7.05 -10.52
N VAL A 85 12.42 6.13 -10.26
CA VAL A 85 12.47 4.83 -10.98
C VAL A 85 11.24 3.99 -10.64
N LEU A 86 10.89 3.89 -9.36
CA LEU A 86 9.71 3.15 -8.91
C LEU A 86 8.40 3.81 -9.36
N GLU A 87 8.32 5.13 -9.34
CA GLU A 87 7.18 5.88 -9.86
C GLU A 87 6.98 5.64 -11.35
N ALA A 88 8.06 5.71 -12.13
CA ALA A 88 8.02 5.42 -13.57
C ALA A 88 7.62 3.97 -13.86
N LEU A 89 8.17 3.01 -13.09
CA LEU A 89 7.84 1.60 -13.20
C LEU A 89 6.37 1.33 -12.83
N GLY A 90 5.88 1.95 -11.75
CA GLY A 90 4.48 1.84 -11.33
C GLY A 90 3.53 2.43 -12.35
N ALA A 91 3.85 3.60 -12.89
CA ALA A 91 3.06 4.23 -13.95
C ALA A 91 3.04 3.38 -15.24
N TRP A 92 4.16 2.78 -15.60
CA TRP A 92 4.25 1.84 -16.71
C TRP A 92 3.39 0.59 -16.45
N GLY A 93 3.49 0.03 -15.23
CA GLY A 93 2.71 -1.13 -14.82
C GLY A 93 1.20 -0.88 -14.91
N VAL A 94 0.74 0.29 -14.45
CA VAL A 94 -0.68 0.68 -14.55
C VAL A 94 -1.16 0.77 -16.01
N ARG A 95 -0.30 1.23 -16.91
CA ARG A 95 -0.68 1.42 -18.32
C ARG A 95 -0.68 0.13 -19.12
N TRP A 96 0.27 -0.77 -18.86
CA TRP A 96 0.59 -1.84 -19.79
C TRP A 96 0.44 -3.25 -19.21
N ILE A 97 0.35 -3.39 -17.88
CA ILE A 97 0.03 -4.66 -17.26
C ILE A 97 -1.50 -4.75 -17.13
N GLY A 98 -2.05 -5.80 -17.68
CA GLY A 98 -3.48 -6.01 -17.79
C GLY A 98 -4.27 -6.04 -16.49
N GLU A 99 -5.45 -6.64 -16.52
CA GLU A 99 -6.35 -6.73 -15.37
C GLU A 99 -5.71 -7.52 -14.21
N LEU A 100 -6.07 -7.11 -12.98
CA LEU A 100 -5.68 -7.85 -11.78
C LEU A 100 -6.44 -9.17 -11.68
N GLY A 101 -5.73 -10.26 -11.45
CA GLY A 101 -6.33 -11.52 -11.03
C GLY A 101 -6.87 -11.44 -9.60
N ASP A 102 -7.70 -12.42 -9.20
CA ASP A 102 -8.20 -12.50 -7.82
C ASP A 102 -7.04 -12.77 -6.83
N GLU A 103 -6.00 -13.44 -7.28
CA GLU A 103 -4.78 -13.70 -6.52
C GLU A 103 -3.98 -12.43 -6.20
N ASP A 104 -4.19 -11.32 -6.91
CA ASP A 104 -3.54 -10.04 -6.66
C ASP A 104 -4.23 -9.23 -5.56
N LEU A 105 -5.45 -9.62 -5.20
CA LEU A 105 -6.26 -8.92 -4.21
C LEU A 105 -5.89 -9.36 -2.79
N ASP A 106 -5.52 -8.38 -1.95
CA ASP A 106 -5.14 -8.61 -0.57
C ASP A 106 -5.66 -7.45 0.30
N PRO A 107 -6.62 -7.70 1.22
CA PRO A 107 -7.20 -6.64 2.05
C PRO A 107 -6.17 -6.00 2.99
N LYS A 108 -5.18 -6.78 3.46
CA LYS A 108 -4.12 -6.27 4.32
C LYS A 108 -3.25 -5.26 3.58
N LEU A 109 -2.86 -5.60 2.34
CA LEU A 109 -2.05 -4.70 1.52
C LEU A 109 -2.83 -3.43 1.17
N LEU A 110 -4.11 -3.56 0.81
CA LEU A 110 -4.97 -2.42 0.49
C LEU A 110 -5.06 -1.46 1.68
N LEU A 111 -5.40 -1.96 2.87
CA LEU A 111 -5.58 -1.12 4.06
C LEU A 111 -4.24 -0.59 4.58
N TRP A 112 -3.15 -1.36 4.42
CA TRP A 112 -1.79 -0.89 4.72
C TRP A 112 -1.34 0.24 3.78
N ASP A 113 -1.82 0.28 2.55
CA ASP A 113 -1.57 1.40 1.65
C ASP A 113 -2.50 2.58 2.00
N MET A 114 -3.79 2.33 2.23
CA MET A 114 -4.77 3.36 2.59
C MET A 114 -4.41 4.12 3.87
N HIS A 115 -3.86 3.47 4.91
CA HIS A 115 -3.55 4.13 6.18
C HIS A 115 -2.53 5.27 6.04
N ARG A 116 -1.65 5.18 5.06
CA ARG A 116 -0.63 6.22 4.76
C ARG A 116 -1.19 7.42 4.01
N HIS A 117 -2.40 7.30 3.51
CA HIS A 117 -3.05 8.27 2.65
C HIS A 117 -4.28 8.88 3.32
N VAL A 118 -4.33 8.83 4.65
CA VAL A 118 -5.37 9.50 5.43
C VAL A 118 -5.10 11.00 5.41
N ASP A 119 -6.10 11.78 4.98
CA ASP A 119 -6.11 13.23 5.13
C ASP A 119 -6.58 13.58 6.55
N HIS A 120 -5.63 13.83 7.43
CA HIS A 120 -5.89 14.10 8.84
C HIS A 120 -6.73 15.37 9.08
N ASP A 121 -6.71 16.32 8.15
CA ASP A 121 -7.51 17.55 8.25
C ASP A 121 -8.97 17.30 7.86
N ALA A 122 -9.23 16.27 7.07
CA ALA A 122 -10.59 15.89 6.65
C ALA A 122 -11.29 14.94 7.64
N VAL A 123 -10.53 14.25 8.50
CA VAL A 123 -11.08 13.31 9.48
C VAL A 123 -11.56 14.05 10.73
N PRO A 124 -12.71 13.68 11.33
CA PRO A 124 -13.17 14.31 12.58
C PRO A 124 -12.13 14.26 13.70
N ALA A 125 -12.05 15.34 14.48
CA ALA A 125 -11.14 15.42 15.62
C ALA A 125 -11.44 14.30 16.64
N GLY A 126 -10.37 13.84 17.32
CA GLY A 126 -10.44 12.74 18.29
C GLY A 126 -10.12 11.39 17.67
N ARG A 127 -10.75 10.33 18.20
CA ARG A 127 -10.57 8.99 17.66
C ARG A 127 -11.67 8.65 16.67
N THR A 128 -11.31 8.33 15.45
CA THR A 128 -12.20 7.85 14.40
C THR A 128 -11.86 6.39 14.09
N VAL A 129 -12.87 5.52 14.08
CA VAL A 129 -12.71 4.10 13.76
C VAL A 129 -13.52 3.76 12.53
N VAL A 130 -12.85 3.37 11.47
CA VAL A 130 -13.47 2.88 10.23
C VAL A 130 -13.38 1.35 10.22
N ARG A 131 -14.52 0.67 10.24
CA ARG A 131 -14.57 -0.78 10.00
C ARG A 131 -14.74 -1.03 8.51
N PHE A 132 -13.88 -1.87 7.96
CA PHE A 132 -14.01 -2.40 6.59
C PHE A 132 -14.47 -3.85 6.67
N THR A 133 -15.48 -4.19 5.88
CA THR A 133 -16.00 -5.56 5.78
C THR A 133 -15.99 -5.99 4.33
N PHE A 134 -15.28 -7.09 4.04
CA PHE A 134 -15.17 -7.71 2.73
C PHE A 134 -15.89 -9.06 2.71
N PRO A 135 -17.17 -9.13 2.25
CA PRO A 135 -17.97 -10.35 2.31
C PRO A 135 -17.47 -11.47 1.37
N ASP A 136 -16.65 -11.12 0.39
CA ASP A 136 -16.14 -12.00 -0.67
C ASP A 136 -14.77 -12.62 -0.37
N VAL A 137 -14.21 -12.40 0.82
CA VAL A 137 -12.95 -13.02 1.26
C VAL A 137 -13.20 -14.02 2.41
N PRO A 138 -12.21 -14.89 2.72
CA PRO A 138 -12.33 -15.82 3.85
C PRO A 138 -12.65 -15.12 5.17
N PRO A 139 -13.40 -15.75 6.10
CA PRO A 139 -13.82 -15.13 7.36
C PRO A 139 -12.67 -14.51 8.18
N SER A 140 -11.48 -15.11 8.14
CA SER A 140 -10.28 -14.62 8.84
C SER A 140 -9.69 -13.33 8.26
N GLN A 141 -10.15 -12.91 7.09
CA GLN A 141 -9.69 -11.69 6.40
C GLN A 141 -10.83 -10.72 6.10
N ARG A 142 -12.02 -11.02 6.62
CA ARG A 142 -13.25 -10.29 6.28
C ARG A 142 -13.32 -8.92 6.91
N ASP A 143 -12.98 -8.81 8.17
CA ASP A 143 -13.17 -7.59 8.96
C ASP A 143 -11.83 -6.98 9.34
N TRP A 144 -11.73 -5.66 9.16
CA TRP A 144 -10.56 -4.86 9.41
C TRP A 144 -10.96 -3.53 10.03
N TRP A 145 -10.09 -2.96 10.84
CA TRP A 145 -10.33 -1.65 11.46
C TRP A 145 -9.16 -0.73 11.17
N LEU A 146 -9.49 0.48 10.75
CA LEU A 146 -8.57 1.60 10.66
C LEU A 146 -8.87 2.54 11.82
N VAL A 147 -7.93 2.62 12.76
CA VAL A 147 -8.03 3.50 13.94
C VAL A 147 -7.22 4.74 13.69
N ILE A 148 -7.89 5.89 13.58
CA ILE A 148 -7.26 7.18 13.34
C ILE A 148 -7.36 7.98 14.62
N ALA A 149 -6.21 8.44 15.17
CA ALA A 149 -6.13 9.21 16.40
C ALA A 149 -5.05 10.30 16.26
N GLY A 150 -5.46 11.51 15.95
CA GLY A 150 -4.51 12.57 15.61
C GLY A 150 -3.70 12.22 14.38
N ALA A 151 -2.38 12.26 14.48
CA ALA A 151 -1.47 11.89 13.38
C ALA A 151 -1.20 10.38 13.27
N GLU A 152 -1.68 9.59 14.23
CA GLU A 152 -1.47 8.14 14.22
C GLU A 152 -2.62 7.42 13.54
N VAL A 153 -2.27 6.44 12.70
CA VAL A 153 -3.22 5.57 12.02
C VAL A 153 -2.76 4.13 12.18
N ASP A 154 -3.60 3.28 12.74
CA ASP A 154 -3.30 1.85 12.88
C ASP A 154 -4.29 0.99 12.10
N VAL A 155 -3.79 -0.13 11.55
CA VAL A 155 -4.55 -1.13 10.80
C VAL A 155 -4.62 -2.39 11.64
N CYS A 156 -5.82 -2.76 12.06
CA CYS A 156 -6.08 -3.92 12.90
C CYS A 156 -6.86 -4.99 12.12
N ASP A 157 -6.44 -6.24 12.25
CA ASP A 157 -7.13 -7.45 11.76
C ASP A 157 -7.95 -8.14 12.85
N VAL A 158 -7.97 -7.53 14.05
CA VAL A 158 -8.80 -7.93 15.20
C VAL A 158 -9.50 -6.69 15.73
N ASP A 159 -10.72 -6.84 16.23
CA ASP A 159 -11.49 -5.73 16.82
C ASP A 159 -10.66 -5.02 17.91
N PRO A 160 -10.33 -3.73 17.74
CA PRO A 160 -9.54 -2.97 18.71
C PRO A 160 -10.33 -2.58 19.97
N GLY A 161 -11.60 -2.96 20.08
CA GLY A 161 -12.46 -2.66 21.25
C GLY A 161 -12.92 -1.20 21.32
N HIS A 162 -12.88 -0.46 20.23
CA HIS A 162 -13.34 0.92 20.15
C HIS A 162 -14.67 1.04 19.41
N ALA A 163 -15.49 2.03 19.79
CA ALA A 163 -16.73 2.31 19.08
C ALA A 163 -16.48 2.61 17.61
N VAL A 164 -17.12 1.88 16.70
CA VAL A 164 -17.00 2.07 15.26
C VAL A 164 -17.75 3.36 14.87
N THR A 165 -17.04 4.29 14.25
CA THR A 165 -17.59 5.56 13.76
C THR A 165 -18.37 5.35 12.46
N VAL A 166 -17.84 4.53 11.57
CA VAL A 166 -18.42 4.25 10.25
C VAL A 166 -17.98 2.87 9.76
N THR A 167 -18.86 2.18 9.04
CA THR A 167 -18.56 0.90 8.41
C THR A 167 -18.59 1.03 6.90
N VAL A 168 -17.55 0.52 6.25
CA VAL A 168 -17.45 0.38 4.79
C VAL A 168 -17.59 -1.10 4.44
N THR A 169 -18.63 -1.46 3.71
CA THR A 169 -18.85 -2.81 3.19
C THR A 169 -18.65 -2.81 1.69
N ALA A 170 -17.71 -3.59 1.19
CA ALA A 170 -17.39 -3.65 -0.23
C ALA A 170 -16.88 -5.03 -0.62
N ARG A 171 -17.12 -5.45 -1.88
CA ARG A 171 -16.28 -6.50 -2.46
C ARG A 171 -14.85 -5.96 -2.56
N LEU A 172 -13.87 -6.79 -2.22
CA LEU A 172 -12.48 -6.36 -2.17
C LEU A 172 -12.03 -5.75 -3.51
N ARG A 173 -12.38 -6.38 -4.63
CA ARG A 173 -12.09 -5.84 -5.98
C ARG A 173 -12.67 -4.44 -6.17
N GLY A 174 -13.89 -4.19 -5.74
CA GLY A 174 -14.53 -2.88 -5.89
C GLY A 174 -13.78 -1.77 -5.15
N LEU A 175 -13.36 -2.03 -3.91
CA LEU A 175 -12.58 -1.04 -3.15
C LEU A 175 -11.17 -0.87 -3.70
N VAL A 176 -10.51 -1.94 -4.19
CA VAL A 176 -9.23 -1.86 -4.91
C VAL A 176 -9.35 -1.00 -6.17
N GLN A 177 -10.43 -1.14 -6.94
CA GLN A 177 -10.68 -0.30 -8.13
C GLN A 177 -10.84 1.19 -7.75
N VAL A 178 -11.56 1.48 -6.66
CA VAL A 178 -11.65 2.86 -6.15
C VAL A 178 -10.27 3.36 -5.76
N TRP A 179 -9.52 2.58 -4.99
CA TRP A 179 -8.18 2.95 -4.53
C TRP A 179 -7.21 3.25 -5.67
N ARG A 180 -7.28 2.47 -6.72
CA ARG A 180 -6.45 2.63 -7.91
C ARG A 180 -6.91 3.75 -8.87
N GLY A 181 -8.08 4.34 -8.63
CA GLY A 181 -8.69 5.32 -9.54
C GLY A 181 -9.35 4.72 -10.78
N ASP A 182 -9.53 3.40 -10.83
CA ASP A 182 -10.25 2.70 -11.91
C ASP A 182 -11.77 2.92 -11.79
N LEU A 183 -12.26 3.21 -10.59
CA LEU A 183 -13.65 3.54 -10.27
C LEU A 183 -13.69 4.76 -9.33
N THR A 184 -14.58 5.71 -9.58
CA THR A 184 -14.74 6.84 -8.66
C THR A 184 -15.55 6.45 -7.43
N TRP A 185 -15.29 7.08 -6.27
CA TRP A 185 -16.11 6.90 -5.06
C TRP A 185 -17.61 7.10 -5.34
N SER A 186 -17.96 8.14 -6.09
CA SER A 186 -19.35 8.43 -6.41
C SER A 186 -20.02 7.35 -7.26
N ALA A 187 -19.30 6.77 -8.21
CA ALA A 187 -19.81 5.64 -8.99
C ALA A 187 -19.93 4.39 -8.12
N ALA A 188 -18.88 4.06 -7.33
CA ALA A 188 -18.88 2.90 -6.45
C ALA A 188 -20.04 2.92 -5.43
N LEU A 189 -20.34 4.08 -4.85
CA LEU A 189 -21.44 4.25 -3.91
C LEU A 189 -22.82 4.15 -4.61
N ARG A 190 -22.97 4.76 -5.78
CA ARG A 190 -24.21 4.73 -6.55
C ARG A 190 -24.54 3.32 -7.05
N ASP A 191 -23.55 2.59 -7.51
CA ASP A 191 -23.71 1.27 -8.10
C ASP A 191 -23.70 0.15 -7.05
N GLY A 192 -23.53 0.52 -5.76
CA GLY A 192 -23.52 -0.42 -4.63
C GLY A 192 -22.26 -1.29 -4.52
N ALA A 193 -21.21 -1.00 -5.30
CA ALA A 193 -19.90 -1.67 -5.19
C ALA A 193 -19.24 -1.41 -3.83
N VAL A 194 -19.50 -0.23 -3.27
CA VAL A 194 -19.13 0.17 -1.91
C VAL A 194 -20.38 0.68 -1.20
N GLN A 195 -20.61 0.21 0.02
CA GLN A 195 -21.69 0.67 0.89
C GLN A 195 -21.06 1.27 2.15
N VAL A 196 -21.60 2.39 2.62
CA VAL A 196 -21.13 3.08 3.82
C VAL A 196 -22.28 3.21 4.80
N SER A 197 -22.10 2.74 6.03
CA SER A 197 -23.09 2.75 7.10
C SER A 197 -22.57 3.54 8.30
N GLY A 198 -23.38 4.43 8.84
CA GLY A 198 -23.04 5.30 9.96
C GLY A 198 -23.79 6.62 9.91
N PRO A 199 -23.48 7.61 10.75
CA PRO A 199 -24.08 8.92 10.73
C PRO A 199 -23.94 9.62 9.37
N GLU A 200 -24.98 10.28 8.90
CA GLU A 200 -25.01 10.86 7.56
C GLU A 200 -23.85 11.85 7.27
N PRO A 201 -23.48 12.77 8.17
CA PRO A 201 -22.36 13.66 7.92
C PRO A 201 -21.03 12.89 7.72
N VAL A 202 -20.82 11.83 8.49
CA VAL A 202 -19.63 10.97 8.41
C VAL A 202 -19.59 10.21 7.09
N ARG A 203 -20.72 9.62 6.68
CA ARG A 203 -20.82 8.89 5.42
C ARG A 203 -20.50 9.77 4.22
N ARG A 204 -20.97 11.03 4.23
CA ARG A 204 -20.70 11.99 3.15
C ARG A 204 -19.23 12.41 3.11
N ALA A 205 -18.60 12.56 4.27
CA ALA A 205 -17.21 13.02 4.37
C ALA A 205 -16.18 11.92 4.07
N LEU A 206 -16.51 10.66 4.34
CA LEU A 206 -15.58 9.53 4.27
C LEU A 206 -14.77 9.42 2.96
N PRO A 207 -15.34 9.64 1.74
CA PRO A 207 -14.54 9.61 0.51
C PRO A 207 -13.39 10.62 0.49
N GLY A 208 -13.55 11.77 1.17
CA GLY A 208 -12.54 12.81 1.28
C GLY A 208 -11.47 12.53 2.36
N TRP A 209 -11.63 11.49 3.17
CA TRP A 209 -10.65 11.16 4.20
C TRP A 209 -9.41 10.47 3.65
N PHE A 210 -9.45 10.04 2.39
CA PHE A 210 -8.35 9.32 1.76
C PHE A 210 -7.91 10.04 0.49
N THR A 211 -6.63 10.38 0.43
CA THR A 211 -5.98 10.64 -0.85
C THR A 211 -5.74 9.30 -1.52
N LEU A 212 -6.15 9.15 -2.78
CA LEU A 212 -6.02 7.87 -3.48
C LEU A 212 -4.55 7.49 -3.68
N SER A 213 -4.34 6.25 -4.15
CA SER A 213 -3.01 5.77 -4.55
C SER A 213 -2.29 6.79 -5.45
N ALA A 214 -0.99 6.95 -5.27
CA ALA A 214 -0.16 7.83 -6.10
C ALA A 214 -0.28 7.55 -7.61
N PHE A 215 -0.73 6.34 -7.97
CA PHE A 215 -0.95 5.92 -9.36
C PHE A 215 -2.39 6.08 -9.85
N ALA A 216 -3.30 6.58 -9.02
CA ALA A 216 -4.73 6.70 -9.37
C ALA A 216 -4.96 7.68 -10.54
N THR A 217 -4.09 8.68 -10.68
CA THR A 217 -4.16 9.69 -11.76
C THR A 217 -3.46 9.27 -13.05
N VAL A 218 -2.79 8.12 -13.07
CA VAL A 218 -2.10 7.62 -14.27
C VAL A 218 -3.16 7.22 -15.32
N PRO A 219 -3.15 7.82 -16.51
CA PRO A 219 -4.13 7.48 -17.56
C PRO A 219 -4.00 6.01 -17.96
N ARG A 220 -5.14 5.33 -18.05
CA ARG A 220 -5.24 3.98 -18.62
C ARG A 220 -5.22 4.07 -20.14
N PRO A 221 -4.65 3.10 -20.87
CA PRO A 221 -4.80 3.03 -22.31
C PRO A 221 -6.28 2.88 -22.65
N ALA A 222 -6.71 3.47 -23.76
CA ALA A 222 -8.04 3.18 -24.29
C ALA A 222 -8.13 1.65 -24.59
N PRO A 223 -9.27 1.01 -24.32
CA PRO A 223 -9.46 -0.36 -24.75
C PRO A 223 -9.28 -0.44 -26.27
N ALA A 224 -8.50 -1.44 -26.71
CA ALA A 224 -8.26 -1.69 -28.14
C ALA A 224 -9.52 -2.20 -28.82
#